data_c05607834a5628d0ad2f6872290ea498
#
_entry.id   c05607834a5628d0ad2f6872290ea498
#
_cell.length_a   1.000
_cell.length_b   1.000
_cell.length_c   1.000
_cell.angle_alpha   90.00
_cell.angle_beta   90.00
_cell.angle_gamma   90.00
#
_symmetry.space_group_name_H-M   'P 1'
#
loop_
_entity.id
_entity.type
_entity.pdbx_description
1 polymer ?
#
loop_
_entity_poly.entity_id
_entity_poly.type
_entity_poly.pdbx_seq_one_letter_code
_entity_poly.pdbx_strand_id
1 'polypeptide(L)'
;TGTERYEMLAELVSASKLIFITTPDGIILSVWKQIRHLPLAQKIICHCSGALSSDSFSGIEDTHAACLSIHPMLPFSNRFSSYEQLEKAFFTVEGDSSAIQVVSAMFEGFGNRVCSIRAEDKPRYHAAASILSNQVVAVLNCGYALLEQCGFSREEAIAATATLVRQNVNNVIENGCVDALTGP
;
A
#
# COMPACT_ATOMS: atom_id res chain seq x y z
N THR A 1 7.50 -21.07 -8.22
CA THR A 1 6.47 -20.75 -7.22
C THR A 1 5.41 -21.84 -7.30
N GLY A 2 5.14 -22.59 -6.25
CA GLY A 2 4.12 -23.65 -6.21
C GLY A 2 2.68 -23.14 -6.18
N THR A 3 2.38 -22.06 -6.95
CA THR A 3 1.05 -21.44 -7.02
C THR A 3 0.27 -22.04 -8.17
N GLU A 4 -0.97 -22.43 -7.89
CA GLU A 4 -1.93 -22.87 -8.89
C GLU A 4 -2.48 -21.67 -9.64
N ARG A 5 -2.68 -21.82 -10.95
CA ARG A 5 -3.24 -20.79 -11.82
C ARG A 5 -4.63 -21.22 -12.29
N TYR A 6 -5.60 -20.36 -12.08
CA TYR A 6 -6.97 -20.53 -12.56
C TYR A 6 -7.21 -19.61 -13.76
N GLU A 7 -7.87 -20.11 -14.78
CA GLU A 7 -8.27 -19.30 -15.94
C GLU A 7 -9.62 -18.62 -15.71
N MET A 8 -10.49 -19.25 -14.91
CA MET A 8 -11.82 -18.73 -14.60
C MET A 8 -11.88 -18.20 -13.16
N LEU A 9 -12.40 -16.97 -13.01
CA LEU A 9 -12.61 -16.36 -11.67
C LEU A 9 -13.50 -17.23 -10.76
N ALA A 10 -14.48 -17.92 -11.33
CA ALA A 10 -15.38 -18.79 -10.56
C ALA A 10 -14.64 -19.96 -9.90
N GLU A 11 -13.68 -20.57 -10.59
CA GLU A 11 -12.84 -21.65 -10.06
C GLU A 11 -11.93 -21.15 -8.94
N LEU A 12 -11.25 -19.99 -9.17
CA LEU A 12 -10.42 -19.34 -8.16
C LEU A 12 -11.24 -19.02 -6.91
N VAL A 13 -12.41 -18.41 -7.07
CA VAL A 13 -13.30 -18.08 -5.95
C VAL A 13 -13.74 -19.33 -5.21
N SER A 14 -14.10 -20.39 -5.93
CA SER A 14 -14.51 -21.67 -5.31
C SER A 14 -13.39 -22.28 -4.45
N ALA A 15 -12.16 -22.26 -4.95
CA ALA A 15 -11.00 -22.85 -4.30
C ALA A 15 -10.43 -22.01 -3.13
N SER A 16 -10.81 -20.71 -3.02
CA SER A 16 -10.20 -19.76 -2.10
C SER A 16 -11.13 -19.42 -0.93
N LYS A 17 -10.57 -19.26 0.28
CA LYS A 17 -11.25 -18.70 1.46
C LYS A 17 -10.92 -17.22 1.66
N LEU A 18 -9.73 -16.80 1.26
CA LEU A 18 -9.24 -15.44 1.32
C LEU A 18 -8.84 -15.00 -0.09
N ILE A 19 -9.42 -13.92 -0.57
CA ILE A 19 -9.26 -13.44 -1.95
C ILE A 19 -8.72 -12.01 -1.91
N PHE A 20 -7.54 -11.82 -2.50
CA PHE A 20 -6.93 -10.51 -2.67
C PHE A 20 -7.16 -9.97 -4.09
N ILE A 21 -7.76 -8.79 -4.19
CA ILE A 21 -7.86 -8.03 -5.44
C ILE A 21 -6.68 -7.05 -5.46
N THR A 22 -5.62 -7.42 -6.19
CA THR A 22 -4.37 -6.66 -6.30
C THR A 22 -4.24 -5.91 -7.62
N THR A 23 -5.36 -5.66 -8.28
CA THR A 23 -5.41 -4.85 -9.51
C THR A 23 -5.25 -3.36 -9.19
N PRO A 24 -4.93 -2.51 -10.18
CA PRO A 24 -4.97 -1.06 -10.00
C PRO A 24 -6.34 -0.59 -9.47
N ASP A 25 -6.35 0.49 -8.69
CA ASP A 25 -7.54 1.01 -8.00
C ASP A 25 -8.77 1.15 -8.92
N GLY A 26 -8.59 1.69 -10.12
CA GLY A 26 -9.67 1.85 -11.10
C GLY A 26 -10.28 0.54 -11.61
N ILE A 27 -9.65 -0.60 -11.34
CA ILE A 27 -10.10 -1.94 -11.80
C ILE A 27 -10.73 -2.75 -10.65
N ILE A 28 -10.46 -2.42 -9.39
CA ILE A 28 -10.95 -3.17 -8.21
C ILE A 28 -12.47 -3.36 -8.27
N LEU A 29 -13.22 -2.28 -8.50
CA LEU A 29 -14.69 -2.35 -8.59
C LEU A 29 -15.19 -3.20 -9.76
N SER A 30 -14.44 -3.23 -10.86
CA SER A 30 -14.77 -4.07 -12.01
C SER A 30 -14.61 -5.55 -11.69
N VAL A 31 -13.54 -5.92 -10.98
CA VAL A 31 -13.33 -7.29 -10.49
C VAL A 31 -14.40 -7.66 -9.47
N TRP A 32 -14.71 -6.78 -8.52
CA TRP A 32 -15.78 -6.99 -7.55
C TRP A 32 -17.12 -7.30 -8.22
N LYS A 33 -17.51 -6.51 -9.21
CA LYS A 33 -18.76 -6.73 -9.96
C LYS A 33 -18.82 -8.09 -10.66
N GLN A 34 -17.68 -8.66 -11.05
CA GLN A 34 -17.61 -9.97 -11.68
C GLN A 34 -17.74 -11.12 -10.67
N ILE A 35 -17.19 -10.96 -9.44
CA ILE A 35 -17.17 -12.04 -8.45
C ILE A 35 -18.33 -12.00 -7.46
N ARG A 36 -18.98 -10.84 -7.23
CA ARG A 36 -20.04 -10.68 -6.21
C ARG A 36 -21.26 -11.61 -6.38
N HIS A 37 -21.43 -12.15 -7.57
CA HIS A 37 -22.54 -13.09 -7.89
C HIS A 37 -22.15 -14.56 -7.69
N LEU A 38 -20.90 -14.83 -7.32
CA LEU A 38 -20.38 -16.16 -7.06
C LEU A 38 -20.65 -16.56 -5.60
N PRO A 39 -20.51 -17.85 -5.23
CA PRO A 39 -20.65 -18.30 -3.85
C PRO A 39 -19.55 -17.74 -2.94
N LEU A 40 -19.81 -16.63 -2.25
CA LEU A 40 -18.86 -15.92 -1.41
C LEU A 40 -19.06 -16.13 0.10
N ALA A 41 -20.11 -16.84 0.49
CA ALA A 41 -20.43 -17.06 1.90
C ALA A 41 -19.21 -17.61 2.68
N GLN A 42 -18.94 -17.02 3.85
CA GLN A 42 -17.80 -17.35 4.73
C GLN A 42 -16.40 -17.09 4.13
N LYS A 43 -16.30 -16.35 3.02
CA LYS A 43 -15.02 -15.92 2.45
C LYS A 43 -14.65 -14.52 2.93
N ILE A 44 -13.37 -14.21 2.83
CA ILE A 44 -12.84 -12.87 3.08
C ILE A 44 -12.37 -12.29 1.75
N ILE A 45 -12.91 -11.12 1.39
CA ILE A 45 -12.55 -10.39 0.18
C ILE A 45 -11.77 -9.15 0.58
N CYS A 46 -10.58 -8.96 0.02
CA CYS A 46 -9.78 -7.80 0.31
C CYS A 46 -9.19 -7.15 -0.95
N HIS A 47 -8.91 -5.87 -0.86
CA HIS A 47 -8.11 -5.15 -1.84
C HIS A 47 -6.92 -4.45 -1.17
N CYS A 48 -5.90 -4.09 -1.99
CA CYS A 48 -4.67 -3.49 -1.52
C CYS A 48 -4.57 -1.97 -1.78
N SER A 49 -5.68 -1.30 -2.11
CA SER A 49 -5.69 0.15 -2.32
C SER A 49 -5.38 0.93 -1.04
N GLY A 50 -4.52 1.94 -1.14
CA GLY A 50 -4.31 2.91 -0.08
C GLY A 50 -5.42 3.97 0.01
N ALA A 51 -6.12 4.23 -1.10
CA ALA A 51 -7.13 5.28 -1.22
C ALA A 51 -8.55 4.78 -0.99
N LEU A 52 -8.92 3.64 -1.58
CA LEU A 52 -10.26 3.06 -1.45
C LEU A 52 -10.47 2.42 -0.08
N SER A 53 -11.67 2.60 0.51
CA SER A 53 -12.09 1.85 1.69
C SER A 53 -12.78 0.54 1.30
N SER A 54 -12.98 -0.34 2.29
CA SER A 54 -13.76 -1.57 2.16
C SER A 54 -15.22 -1.31 1.73
N ASP A 55 -15.76 -0.10 1.97
CA ASP A 55 -17.09 0.32 1.50
C ASP A 55 -17.22 0.28 -0.03
N SER A 56 -16.11 0.22 -0.75
CA SER A 56 -16.10 0.04 -2.20
C SER A 56 -16.68 -1.30 -2.65
N PHE A 57 -16.78 -2.29 -1.76
CA PHE A 57 -17.43 -3.57 -2.01
C PHE A 57 -18.96 -3.49 -1.82
N SER A 58 -19.61 -2.60 -2.53
CA SER A 58 -21.06 -2.37 -2.44
C SER A 58 -21.88 -3.65 -2.60
N GLY A 59 -22.82 -3.92 -1.68
CA GLY A 59 -23.66 -5.12 -1.64
C GLY A 59 -22.93 -6.37 -1.14
N ILE A 60 -21.82 -6.20 -0.41
CA ILE A 60 -21.10 -7.30 0.23
C ILE A 60 -21.97 -8.03 1.27
N GLU A 61 -22.82 -7.27 1.95
CA GLU A 61 -23.79 -7.77 2.96
C GLU A 61 -24.71 -8.85 2.42
N ASP A 62 -25.06 -8.80 1.14
CA ASP A 62 -25.93 -9.80 0.49
C ASP A 62 -25.20 -11.12 0.20
N THR A 63 -23.87 -11.11 0.28
CA THR A 63 -23.03 -12.28 -0.09
C THR A 63 -22.66 -13.16 1.08
N HIS A 64 -22.91 -12.72 2.31
CA HIS A 64 -22.43 -13.35 3.55
C HIS A 64 -20.90 -13.55 3.60
N ALA A 65 -20.15 -12.76 2.84
CA ALA A 65 -18.69 -12.62 2.93
C ALA A 65 -18.32 -11.47 3.86
N ALA A 66 -17.11 -11.50 4.39
CA ALA A 66 -16.49 -10.37 5.06
C ALA A 66 -15.53 -9.64 4.13
N CYS A 67 -15.35 -8.35 4.31
CA CYS A 67 -14.42 -7.56 3.49
C CYS A 67 -13.50 -6.67 4.30
N LEU A 68 -12.34 -6.38 3.72
CA LEU A 68 -11.41 -5.39 4.24
C LEU A 68 -10.55 -4.78 3.13
N SER A 69 -9.98 -3.63 3.43
CA SER A 69 -8.82 -3.09 2.72
C SER A 69 -7.56 -3.41 3.52
N ILE A 70 -6.48 -3.85 2.86
CA ILE A 70 -5.16 -4.04 3.47
C ILE A 70 -4.11 -3.41 2.58
N HIS A 71 -3.49 -2.33 3.05
CA HIS A 71 -2.53 -1.57 2.26
C HIS A 71 -1.12 -1.72 2.82
N PRO A 72 -0.17 -2.26 2.05
CA PRO A 72 1.24 -2.27 2.41
C PRO A 72 1.82 -0.86 2.29
N MET A 73 2.41 -0.33 3.37
CA MET A 73 3.15 0.93 3.36
C MET A 73 4.54 0.72 2.75
N LEU A 74 4.55 0.44 1.44
CA LEU A 74 5.75 0.11 0.68
C LEU A 74 5.64 0.68 -0.74
N PRO A 75 6.69 1.35 -1.27
CA PRO A 75 6.72 1.76 -2.66
C PRO A 75 7.01 0.56 -3.57
N PHE A 76 6.08 0.22 -4.45
CA PHE A 76 6.28 -0.81 -5.47
C PHE A 76 6.91 -0.20 -6.74
N SER A 77 8.18 0.18 -6.65
CA SER A 77 8.93 0.79 -7.75
C SER A 77 9.39 -0.23 -8.82
N ASN A 78 9.50 -1.50 -8.45
CA ASN A 78 9.88 -2.59 -9.35
C ASN A 78 8.90 -3.76 -9.21
N ARG A 79 8.16 -4.06 -10.29
CA ARG A 79 7.13 -5.10 -10.31
C ARG A 79 7.66 -6.52 -10.09
N PHE A 80 8.97 -6.74 -10.24
CA PHE A 80 9.58 -8.07 -10.15
C PHE A 80 10.34 -8.32 -8.85
N SER A 81 10.74 -7.29 -8.12
CA SER A 81 11.56 -7.42 -6.92
C SER A 81 11.03 -6.71 -5.68
N SER A 82 10.06 -5.77 -5.82
CA SER A 82 9.52 -5.06 -4.65
C SER A 82 8.84 -6.00 -3.64
N TYR A 83 8.39 -7.19 -4.06
CA TYR A 83 7.79 -8.17 -3.17
C TYR A 83 8.79 -8.69 -2.10
N GLU A 84 10.09 -8.65 -2.36
CA GLU A 84 11.13 -9.09 -1.42
C GLU A 84 11.18 -8.22 -0.16
N GLN A 85 10.61 -7.02 -0.24
CA GLN A 85 10.52 -6.09 0.89
C GLN A 85 9.23 -6.22 1.70
N LEU A 86 8.29 -7.07 1.25
CA LEU A 86 6.99 -7.24 1.93
C LEU A 86 7.13 -7.73 3.37
N GLU A 87 8.14 -8.55 3.68
CA GLU A 87 8.41 -9.00 5.06
C GLU A 87 8.73 -7.86 6.03
N LYS A 88 9.16 -6.70 5.52
CA LYS A 88 9.48 -5.49 6.30
C LYS A 88 8.35 -4.45 6.24
N ALA A 89 7.32 -4.70 5.45
CA ALA A 89 6.24 -3.76 5.26
C ALA A 89 5.38 -3.65 6.52
N PHE A 90 4.98 -2.42 6.82
CA PHE A 90 3.90 -2.13 7.75
C PHE A 90 2.58 -2.19 6.96
N PHE A 91 1.57 -2.88 7.48
CA PHE A 91 0.27 -2.96 6.85
C PHE A 91 -0.76 -2.13 7.60
N THR A 92 -1.62 -1.46 6.85
CA THR A 92 -2.78 -0.75 7.41
C THR A 92 -4.05 -1.44 6.94
N VAL A 93 -4.94 -1.76 7.88
CA VAL A 93 -6.19 -2.49 7.61
C VAL A 93 -7.41 -1.71 8.06
N GLU A 94 -8.51 -1.87 7.37
CA GLU A 94 -9.85 -1.42 7.78
C GLU A 94 -10.93 -2.30 7.12
N GLY A 95 -12.11 -2.39 7.72
CA GLY A 95 -13.22 -3.21 7.23
C GLY A 95 -13.88 -4.02 8.35
N ASP A 96 -14.38 -5.20 8.02
CA ASP A 96 -15.04 -6.10 8.97
C ASP A 96 -14.10 -6.60 10.05
N SER A 97 -14.50 -6.45 11.31
CA SER A 97 -13.66 -6.81 12.48
C SER A 97 -13.22 -8.27 12.47
N SER A 98 -14.08 -9.20 12.05
CA SER A 98 -13.73 -10.62 11.94
C SER A 98 -12.68 -10.89 10.87
N ALA A 99 -12.78 -10.22 9.73
CA ALA A 99 -11.79 -10.31 8.65
C ALA A 99 -10.45 -9.68 9.06
N ILE A 100 -10.50 -8.52 9.72
CA ILE A 100 -9.31 -7.84 10.25
C ILE A 100 -8.56 -8.76 11.21
N GLN A 101 -9.23 -9.43 12.15
CA GLN A 101 -8.57 -10.34 13.09
C GLN A 101 -7.83 -11.47 12.39
N VAL A 102 -8.48 -12.13 11.42
CA VAL A 102 -7.88 -13.25 10.68
C VAL A 102 -6.68 -12.80 9.86
N VAL A 103 -6.84 -11.71 9.11
CA VAL A 103 -5.79 -11.22 8.19
C VAL A 103 -4.63 -10.61 8.97
N SER A 104 -4.90 -9.85 10.04
CA SER A 104 -3.82 -9.31 10.90
C SER A 104 -2.99 -10.42 11.52
N ALA A 105 -3.63 -11.44 12.11
CA ALA A 105 -2.91 -12.58 12.70
C ALA A 105 -2.04 -13.32 11.67
N MET A 106 -2.51 -13.42 10.41
CA MET A 106 -1.74 -14.02 9.32
C MET A 106 -0.48 -13.21 9.01
N PHE A 107 -0.58 -11.89 8.84
CA PHE A 107 0.57 -11.04 8.53
C PHE A 107 1.52 -10.89 9.72
N GLU A 108 1.01 -10.79 10.94
CA GLU A 108 1.81 -10.80 12.17
C GLU A 108 2.59 -12.11 12.33
N GLY A 109 1.98 -13.24 11.93
CA GLY A 109 2.65 -14.54 11.86
C GLY A 109 3.83 -14.59 10.89
N PHE A 110 3.86 -13.73 9.87
CA PHE A 110 5.00 -13.52 8.98
C PHE A 110 6.00 -12.47 9.50
N GLY A 111 5.76 -11.88 10.68
CA GLY A 111 6.62 -10.86 11.27
C GLY A 111 6.28 -9.42 10.87
N ASN A 112 5.22 -9.21 10.09
CA ASN A 112 4.78 -7.86 9.73
C ASN A 112 4.09 -7.16 10.90
N ARG A 113 4.13 -5.83 10.90
CA ARG A 113 3.33 -5.00 11.79
C ARG A 113 2.04 -4.60 11.08
N VAL A 114 0.91 -4.67 11.80
CA VAL A 114 -0.41 -4.31 11.29
C VAL A 114 -1.05 -3.25 12.18
N CYS A 115 -1.67 -2.24 11.58
CA CYS A 115 -2.42 -1.20 12.28
C CYS A 115 -3.82 -1.08 11.67
N SER A 116 -4.85 -1.05 12.51
CA SER A 116 -6.21 -0.81 12.07
C SER A 116 -6.50 0.69 12.08
N ILE A 117 -7.18 1.16 11.02
CA ILE A 117 -7.75 2.51 10.94
C ILE A 117 -9.24 2.40 10.65
N ARG A 118 -9.97 3.53 10.72
CA ARG A 118 -11.38 3.57 10.32
C ARG A 118 -11.50 3.82 8.82
N ALA A 119 -12.55 3.32 8.19
CA ALA A 119 -12.81 3.53 6.76
C ALA A 119 -12.85 5.02 6.40
N GLU A 120 -13.45 5.85 7.25
CA GLU A 120 -13.54 7.32 7.08
C GLU A 120 -12.17 8.04 7.12
N ASP A 121 -11.14 7.41 7.69
CA ASP A 121 -9.78 7.96 7.75
C ASP A 121 -8.94 7.63 6.51
N LYS A 122 -9.40 6.75 5.62
CA LYS A 122 -8.66 6.36 4.40
C LYS A 122 -8.19 7.55 3.54
N PRO A 123 -9.01 8.58 3.28
CA PRO A 123 -8.53 9.72 2.50
C PRO A 123 -7.38 10.47 3.18
N ARG A 124 -7.45 10.66 4.49
CA ARG A 124 -6.38 11.32 5.28
C ARG A 124 -5.12 10.47 5.32
N TYR A 125 -5.29 9.17 5.55
CA TYR A 125 -4.22 8.18 5.53
C TYR A 125 -3.50 8.16 4.18
N HIS A 126 -4.24 8.10 3.07
CA HIS A 126 -3.65 8.08 1.73
C HIS A 126 -2.94 9.40 1.39
N ALA A 127 -3.49 10.54 1.80
CA ALA A 127 -2.84 11.84 1.66
C ALA A 127 -1.50 11.86 2.41
N ALA A 128 -1.46 11.36 3.65
CA ALA A 128 -0.23 11.27 4.43
C ALA A 128 0.81 10.37 3.76
N ALA A 129 0.41 9.17 3.31
CA ALA A 129 1.28 8.24 2.59
C ALA A 129 1.84 8.86 1.30
N SER A 130 1.01 9.59 0.54
CA SER A 130 1.41 10.29 -0.68
C SER A 130 2.41 11.42 -0.39
N ILE A 131 2.19 12.19 0.68
CA ILE A 131 3.13 13.26 1.10
C ILE A 131 4.49 12.66 1.45
N LEU A 132 4.49 11.58 2.23
CA LEU A 132 5.73 10.94 2.70
C LEU A 132 6.47 10.12 1.63
N SER A 133 5.87 9.91 0.48
CA SER A 133 6.46 9.17 -0.65
C SER A 133 6.57 10.05 -1.91
N ASN A 134 5.47 10.23 -2.63
CA ASN A 134 5.48 10.88 -3.94
C ASN A 134 5.86 12.37 -3.88
N GLN A 135 5.45 13.09 -2.82
CA GLN A 135 5.80 14.50 -2.68
C GLN A 135 7.28 14.69 -2.34
N VAL A 136 7.89 13.76 -1.60
CA VAL A 136 9.35 13.78 -1.38
C VAL A 136 10.09 13.69 -2.71
N VAL A 137 9.67 12.80 -3.62
CA VAL A 137 10.25 12.69 -4.96
C VAL A 137 10.08 14.00 -5.74
N ALA A 138 8.91 14.63 -5.67
CA ALA A 138 8.65 15.91 -6.34
C ALA A 138 9.54 17.04 -5.81
N VAL A 139 9.69 17.15 -4.49
CA VAL A 139 10.57 18.16 -3.87
C VAL A 139 12.03 17.95 -4.27
N LEU A 140 12.53 16.72 -4.25
CA LEU A 140 13.88 16.40 -4.71
C LEU A 140 14.08 16.77 -6.18
N ASN A 141 13.10 16.47 -7.04
CA ASN A 141 13.16 16.84 -8.44
C ASN A 141 13.25 18.36 -8.65
N CYS A 142 12.52 19.16 -7.86
CA CYS A 142 12.65 20.62 -7.88
C CYS A 142 14.07 21.07 -7.51
N GLY A 143 14.66 20.48 -6.46
CA GLY A 143 16.04 20.79 -6.06
C GLY A 143 17.06 20.46 -7.15
N TYR A 144 16.94 19.32 -7.79
CA TYR A 144 17.82 18.93 -8.91
C TYR A 144 17.67 19.88 -10.10
N ALA A 145 16.45 20.31 -10.43
CA ALA A 145 16.22 21.26 -11.51
C ALA A 145 16.88 22.63 -11.24
N LEU A 146 16.95 23.08 -9.99
CA LEU A 146 17.68 24.30 -9.62
C LEU A 146 19.19 24.12 -9.75
N LEU A 147 19.75 22.98 -9.39
CA LEU A 147 21.18 22.68 -9.57
C LEU A 147 21.56 22.62 -11.06
N GLU A 148 20.67 22.10 -11.90
CA GLU A 148 20.87 22.13 -13.37
C GLU A 148 20.99 23.57 -13.89
N GLN A 149 20.24 24.53 -13.35
CA GLN A 149 20.37 25.95 -13.67
C GLN A 149 21.70 26.56 -13.16
N CYS A 150 22.34 25.93 -12.18
CA CYS A 150 23.66 26.29 -11.70
C CYS A 150 24.80 25.64 -12.51
N GLY A 151 24.49 24.88 -13.56
CA GLY A 151 25.46 24.26 -14.47
C GLY A 151 25.80 22.79 -14.16
N PHE A 152 25.13 22.17 -13.20
CA PHE A 152 25.27 20.73 -12.96
C PHE A 152 24.50 19.93 -14.02
N SER A 153 25.02 18.80 -14.45
CA SER A 153 24.19 17.79 -15.09
C SER A 153 23.24 17.15 -14.06
N ARG A 154 22.16 16.50 -14.51
CA ARG A 154 21.26 15.76 -13.62
C ARG A 154 21.99 14.72 -12.78
N GLU A 155 22.91 14.00 -13.37
CA GLU A 155 23.73 12.96 -12.70
C GLU A 155 24.62 13.57 -11.63
N GLU A 156 25.30 14.68 -11.94
CA GLU A 156 26.14 15.39 -10.97
C GLU A 156 25.32 15.98 -9.82
N ALA A 157 24.14 16.54 -10.08
CA ALA A 157 23.25 17.07 -9.05
C ALA A 157 22.81 15.96 -8.06
N ILE A 158 22.42 14.79 -8.57
CA ILE A 158 22.07 13.63 -7.74
C ILE A 158 23.27 13.15 -6.93
N ALA A 159 24.42 12.98 -7.56
CA ALA A 159 25.63 12.49 -6.90
C ALA A 159 26.11 13.44 -5.80
N ALA A 160 26.17 14.75 -6.08
CA ALA A 160 26.59 15.76 -5.14
C ALA A 160 25.71 15.88 -3.89
N THR A 161 24.40 15.66 -4.04
CA THR A 161 23.43 15.79 -2.94
C THR A 161 23.04 14.48 -2.26
N ALA A 162 23.48 13.34 -2.77
CA ALA A 162 23.07 12.01 -2.28
C ALA A 162 23.28 11.85 -0.75
N THR A 163 24.44 12.29 -0.24
CA THR A 163 24.74 12.22 1.20
C THR A 163 23.85 13.18 2.00
N LEU A 164 23.67 14.41 1.54
CA LEU A 164 22.83 15.41 2.18
C LEU A 164 21.38 14.90 2.31
N VAL A 165 20.80 14.38 1.23
CA VAL A 165 19.42 13.87 1.22
C VAL A 165 19.27 12.68 2.18
N ARG A 166 20.18 11.70 2.11
CA ARG A 166 20.12 10.52 2.99
C ARG A 166 20.24 10.89 4.46
N GLN A 167 21.17 11.76 4.81
CA GLN A 167 21.35 12.18 6.20
C GLN A 167 20.15 12.93 6.74
N ASN A 168 19.55 13.85 5.97
CA ASN A 168 18.36 14.55 6.40
C ASN A 168 17.17 13.59 6.60
N VAL A 169 16.96 12.66 5.69
CA VAL A 169 15.89 11.65 5.86
C VAL A 169 16.14 10.77 7.08
N ASN A 170 17.38 10.30 7.29
CA ASN A 170 17.73 9.51 8.47
C ASN A 170 17.53 10.31 9.77
N ASN A 171 17.97 11.57 9.81
CA ASN A 171 17.76 12.43 10.96
C ASN A 171 16.28 12.61 11.30
N VAL A 172 15.43 12.79 10.30
CA VAL A 172 13.98 12.88 10.51
C VAL A 172 13.42 11.58 11.10
N ILE A 173 13.88 10.43 10.62
CA ILE A 173 13.42 9.12 11.10
C ILE A 173 13.87 8.86 12.53
N GLU A 174 15.10 9.26 12.89
CA GLU A 174 15.71 8.99 14.20
C GLU A 174 15.31 10.01 15.26
N ASN A 175 15.23 11.29 14.92
CA ASN A 175 15.10 12.41 15.87
C ASN A 175 13.79 13.19 15.72
N GLY A 176 12.98 12.92 14.69
CA GLY A 176 11.77 13.69 14.37
C GLY A 176 12.05 14.98 13.60
N CYS A 177 10.99 15.59 13.07
CA CYS A 177 11.13 16.72 12.14
C CYS A 177 11.70 17.99 12.78
N VAL A 178 11.45 18.22 14.06
CA VAL A 178 11.90 19.45 14.76
C VAL A 178 13.41 19.40 15.00
N ASP A 179 13.92 18.29 15.54
CA ASP A 179 15.32 18.14 15.90
C ASP A 179 16.21 17.80 14.67
N ALA A 180 15.59 17.39 13.57
CA ALA A 180 16.31 17.15 12.30
C ALA A 180 16.63 18.41 11.51
N LEU A 181 16.05 19.58 11.87
CA LEU A 181 16.36 20.84 11.19
C LEU A 181 17.81 21.23 11.51
N THR A 182 18.61 21.31 10.43
CA THR A 182 20.01 21.77 10.48
C THR A 182 20.09 23.15 9.82
N GLY A 183 20.56 24.12 10.54
CA GLY A 183 20.75 25.47 10.09
C GLY A 183 20.49 26.52 11.18
N PRO A 184 20.96 27.76 11.02
CA PRO A 184 20.71 28.82 11.98
C PRO A 184 19.25 29.22 12.03
#